data_a546ceafcae82e9137e5ee3e216a7d1e
#
_entry.id   a546ceafcae82e9137e5ee3e216a7d1e
#
_cell.length_a   1.000
_cell.length_b   1.000
_cell.length_c   1.000
_cell.angle_alpha   90.00
_cell.angle_beta   90.00
_cell.angle_gamma   90.00
#
_symmetry.space_group_name_H-M   'P 1'
#
loop_
_entity.id
_entity.type
_entity.pdbx_description
1 polymer ?
#
loop_
_entity_poly.entity_id
_entity_poly.type
_entity_poly.pdbx_seq_one_letter_code
_entity_poly.pdbx_strand_id
1 'polypeptide(L)'
;MYGIALDVGTSGFRAQLIDLETKEVVKTSMTMKHPLPGGNVTDHLDFAISIGEDVAHDIIIDAVGKMIEGFDVDPSQISKMAVCGNPIQLSLFQNSEIRDLAYVGRNMRKRLGIDDVQRDARIFPAMDVFHGTLSLENCEIIVPPAIEHEIGADALAMMIETDFLEQEEPTLVTDYGTNAEMAIKVGNRIITGSAAAGPAIEGQGIGCGMLAAPGAITDVNLENGFWRVSVLDESMKTVKGHLVDPISGMIVEGSDIVPAGITGTGLISILSLAIETGLITTPPKLKYGRIELGNGIEVTEKDITEAGKAIGAIRAAQMTLINESGIAYEDLETMYMSGASGTYVDPVKARKIGSCPDFTKKTVQFGNTSLSLARDIILEKVKLDTLIELAGHIKADHLMMATSETFKKLYACELGYWTEGMSKEIYHKLLKMSKLPELPAPVEDPVLEKSVRKDIIEAGTGRIEVIEDIGVTLEEIAVGCIVCHRCEKECPEEAISIKQEDGVLIAEYNTMKCLGTACKRCVSACPVHALDYEEIKIMDERLLSGLSA
;
A
#
# COMPACT_ATOMS: atom_id res chain seq x y z
N MET A 1 13.22 21.19 19.94
CA MET A 1 11.83 20.68 19.89
C MET A 1 11.62 19.96 18.56
N TYR A 2 10.89 18.85 18.59
CA TYR A 2 10.72 18.02 17.41
C TYR A 2 9.26 17.93 16.97
N GLY A 3 9.07 17.68 15.70
CA GLY A 3 7.80 17.28 15.10
C GLY A 3 7.93 15.89 14.44
N ILE A 4 6.82 15.17 14.31
CA ILE A 4 6.76 13.89 13.61
C ILE A 4 5.82 14.01 12.41
N ALA A 5 6.31 13.66 11.24
CA ALA A 5 5.49 13.36 10.08
C ALA A 5 5.28 11.84 10.02
N LEU A 6 4.03 11.38 9.99
CA LEU A 6 3.66 9.97 9.99
C LEU A 6 2.74 9.66 8.81
N ASP A 7 3.12 8.66 8.04
CA ASP A 7 2.29 8.02 7.01
C ASP A 7 1.85 6.63 7.51
N VAL A 8 0.54 6.48 7.76
CA VAL A 8 -0.08 5.22 8.18
C VAL A 8 -0.63 4.52 6.95
N GLY A 9 0.28 3.88 6.21
CA GLY A 9 -0.06 3.17 4.97
C GLY A 9 -0.64 1.78 5.22
N THR A 10 -1.36 1.23 4.24
CA THR A 10 -1.95 -0.12 4.32
C THR A 10 -0.90 -1.23 4.42
N SER A 11 0.24 -1.08 3.77
CA SER A 11 1.29 -2.11 3.73
C SER A 11 2.36 -1.93 4.79
N GLY A 12 2.42 -0.76 5.43
CA GLY A 12 3.37 -0.42 6.48
C GLY A 12 3.43 1.07 6.72
N PHE A 13 4.13 1.47 7.80
CA PHE A 13 4.20 2.85 8.25
C PHE A 13 5.54 3.49 7.92
N ARG A 14 5.55 4.80 7.76
CA ARG A 14 6.75 5.63 7.61
C ARG A 14 6.66 6.84 8.51
N ALA A 15 7.70 7.14 9.24
CA ALA A 15 7.76 8.29 10.13
C ALA A 15 9.06 9.06 9.95
N GLN A 16 8.97 10.38 10.06
CA GLN A 16 10.12 11.28 10.06
C GLN A 16 10.14 12.14 11.31
N LEU A 17 11.27 12.14 12.01
CA LEU A 17 11.56 13.07 13.07
C LEU A 17 12.13 14.35 12.46
N ILE A 18 11.54 15.49 12.78
CA ILE A 18 11.87 16.80 12.20
C ILE A 18 12.28 17.74 13.33
N ASP A 19 13.44 18.38 13.22
CA ASP A 19 13.82 19.46 14.10
C ASP A 19 13.07 20.74 13.70
N LEU A 20 12.23 21.26 14.60
CA LEU A 20 11.39 22.43 14.34
C LEU A 20 12.15 23.76 14.27
N GLU A 21 13.38 23.81 14.78
CA GLU A 21 14.23 25.01 14.71
C GLU A 21 14.97 25.07 13.38
N THR A 22 15.65 23.99 13.01
CA THR A 22 16.39 23.91 11.75
C THR A 22 15.52 23.60 10.54
N LYS A 23 14.31 23.04 10.77
CA LYS A 23 13.36 22.54 9.74
C LYS A 23 13.93 21.36 8.92
N GLU A 24 14.90 20.67 9.46
CA GLU A 24 15.54 19.52 8.81
C GLU A 24 14.98 18.20 9.34
N VAL A 25 14.91 17.19 8.47
CA VAL A 25 14.63 15.81 8.88
C VAL A 25 15.86 15.27 9.59
N VAL A 26 15.68 14.84 10.84
CA VAL A 26 16.75 14.29 11.68
C VAL A 26 16.92 12.80 11.43
N LYS A 27 15.83 12.05 11.49
CA LYS A 27 15.82 10.59 11.36
C LYS A 27 14.53 10.13 10.66
N THR A 28 14.61 9.02 9.96
CA THR A 28 13.47 8.37 9.33
C THR A 28 13.37 6.93 9.82
N SER A 29 12.17 6.50 10.15
CA SER A 29 11.82 5.13 10.53
C SER A 29 10.76 4.59 9.58
N MET A 30 10.80 3.29 9.32
CA MET A 30 9.79 2.59 8.53
C MET A 30 9.55 1.18 9.04
N THR A 31 8.36 0.64 8.79
CA THR A 31 8.04 -0.75 9.09
C THR A 31 8.07 -1.62 7.83
N MET A 32 8.41 -2.90 7.97
CA MET A 32 8.46 -3.84 6.86
C MET A 32 7.09 -4.40 6.46
N LYS A 33 6.11 -4.29 7.36
CA LYS A 33 4.73 -4.75 7.16
C LYS A 33 3.79 -3.86 7.98
N HIS A 34 2.51 -4.03 7.76
CA HIS A 34 1.48 -3.48 8.63
C HIS A 34 1.37 -4.31 9.91
N PRO A 35 1.13 -3.71 11.10
CA PRO A 35 1.02 -4.45 12.36
C PRO A 35 -0.23 -5.33 12.46
N LEU A 36 -1.33 -4.95 11.80
CA LEU A 36 -2.55 -5.75 11.76
C LEU A 36 -2.43 -6.94 10.80
N PRO A 37 -3.12 -8.06 11.09
CA PRO A 37 -3.22 -9.19 10.18
C PRO A 37 -3.92 -8.83 8.87
N GLY A 38 -3.46 -9.43 7.78
CA GLY A 38 -4.01 -9.24 6.45
C GLY A 38 -3.06 -8.51 5.50
N GLY A 39 -3.42 -8.47 4.22
CA GLY A 39 -2.57 -7.91 3.17
C GLY A 39 -3.14 -6.65 2.50
N ASN A 40 -4.33 -6.21 2.91
CA ASN A 40 -5.01 -5.07 2.28
C ASN A 40 -5.93 -4.36 3.28
N VAL A 41 -6.42 -3.20 2.91
CA VAL A 41 -7.24 -2.35 3.77
C VAL A 41 -8.57 -3.02 4.17
N THR A 42 -9.14 -3.86 3.32
CA THR A 42 -10.38 -4.59 3.61
C THR A 42 -10.15 -5.67 4.66
N ASP A 43 -9.00 -6.35 4.63
CA ASP A 43 -8.62 -7.33 5.66
C ASP A 43 -8.47 -6.64 7.02
N HIS A 44 -7.84 -5.46 7.07
CA HIS A 44 -7.69 -4.68 8.31
C HIS A 44 -9.05 -4.21 8.85
N LEU A 45 -9.93 -3.76 7.96
CA LEU A 45 -11.30 -3.37 8.33
C LEU A 45 -12.09 -4.55 8.88
N ASP A 46 -12.03 -5.71 8.21
CA ASP A 46 -12.72 -6.93 8.63
C ASP A 46 -12.15 -7.47 9.96
N PHE A 47 -10.82 -7.42 10.12
CA PHE A 47 -10.16 -7.75 11.39
C PHE A 47 -10.66 -6.86 12.53
N ALA A 48 -10.64 -5.54 12.35
CA ALA A 48 -11.05 -4.60 13.39
C ALA A 48 -12.55 -4.74 13.74
N ILE A 49 -13.42 -5.02 12.77
CA ILE A 49 -14.84 -5.27 13.02
C ILE A 49 -15.05 -6.59 13.77
N SER A 50 -14.27 -7.63 13.45
CA SER A 50 -14.42 -8.97 14.03
C SER A 50 -13.84 -9.07 15.43
N ILE A 51 -12.67 -8.47 15.68
CA ILE A 51 -11.91 -8.59 16.93
C ILE A 51 -12.22 -7.44 17.89
N GLY A 52 -12.48 -6.26 17.35
CA GLY A 52 -12.73 -5.01 18.07
C GLY A 52 -11.91 -3.86 17.53
N GLU A 53 -12.54 -2.70 17.39
CA GLU A 53 -11.88 -1.47 16.92
C GLU A 53 -10.79 -1.03 17.91
N ASP A 54 -11.05 -1.12 19.21
CA ASP A 54 -10.09 -0.78 20.27
C ASP A 54 -8.84 -1.66 20.17
N VAL A 55 -9.00 -2.97 19.95
CA VAL A 55 -7.87 -3.91 19.79
C VAL A 55 -7.02 -3.55 18.57
N ALA A 56 -7.65 -3.25 17.44
CA ALA A 56 -6.92 -2.85 16.23
C ALA A 56 -6.20 -1.51 16.43
N HIS A 57 -6.84 -0.56 17.13
CA HIS A 57 -6.24 0.71 17.52
C HIS A 57 -4.98 0.50 18.36
N ASP A 58 -5.07 -0.29 19.44
CA ASP A 58 -3.96 -0.53 20.36
C ASP A 58 -2.74 -1.14 19.64
N ILE A 59 -2.97 -2.07 18.71
CA ILE A 59 -1.91 -2.66 17.86
C ILE A 59 -1.22 -1.59 16.99
N ILE A 60 -1.99 -0.68 16.39
CA ILE A 60 -1.45 0.41 15.57
C ILE A 60 -0.63 1.37 16.44
N ILE A 61 -1.15 1.73 17.62
CA ILE A 61 -0.50 2.67 18.51
C ILE A 61 0.79 2.09 19.11
N ASP A 62 0.82 0.80 19.45
CA ASP A 62 2.06 0.11 19.87
C ASP A 62 3.12 0.17 18.76
N ALA A 63 2.74 -0.10 17.52
CA ALA A 63 3.68 -0.02 16.40
C ALA A 63 4.22 1.40 16.18
N VAL A 64 3.37 2.42 16.25
CA VAL A 64 3.80 3.83 16.17
C VAL A 64 4.67 4.20 17.35
N GLY A 65 4.35 3.71 18.55
CA GLY A 65 5.16 3.88 19.76
C GLY A 65 6.60 3.36 19.58
N LYS A 66 6.73 2.14 19.06
CA LYS A 66 8.04 1.53 18.74
C LYS A 66 8.84 2.37 17.73
N MET A 67 8.16 2.94 16.73
CA MET A 67 8.79 3.84 15.76
C MET A 67 9.30 5.13 16.42
N ILE A 68 8.52 5.70 17.37
CA ILE A 68 8.92 6.90 18.12
C ILE A 68 10.10 6.61 19.05
N GLU A 69 10.06 5.49 19.76
CA GLU A 69 11.19 5.03 20.61
C GLU A 69 12.47 4.86 19.80
N GLY A 70 12.36 4.33 18.58
CA GLY A 70 13.48 4.17 17.65
C GLY A 70 14.14 5.48 17.23
N PHE A 71 13.52 6.63 17.43
CA PHE A 71 14.16 7.91 17.16
C PHE A 71 15.23 8.31 18.18
N ASP A 72 15.32 7.64 19.31
CA ASP A 72 16.29 7.90 20.38
C ASP A 72 16.27 9.35 20.91
N VAL A 73 15.08 9.96 20.95
CA VAL A 73 14.85 11.28 21.55
C VAL A 73 13.90 11.17 22.72
N ASP A 74 14.00 12.10 23.65
CA ASP A 74 13.03 12.19 24.74
C ASP A 74 11.65 12.55 24.16
N PRO A 75 10.60 11.69 24.30
CA PRO A 75 9.28 11.96 23.75
C PRO A 75 8.67 13.28 24.23
N SER A 76 9.02 13.76 25.43
CA SER A 76 8.57 15.06 25.95
C SER A 76 9.03 16.27 25.11
N GLN A 77 10.04 16.09 24.25
CA GLN A 77 10.52 17.10 23.31
C GLN A 77 9.77 17.12 21.98
N ILE A 78 8.83 16.17 21.78
CA ILE A 78 7.98 16.11 20.59
C ILE A 78 6.73 16.96 20.88
N SER A 79 6.51 18.00 20.08
CA SER A 79 5.40 18.94 20.31
C SER A 79 4.29 18.85 19.24
N LYS A 80 4.56 18.26 18.09
CA LYS A 80 3.59 18.13 17.01
C LYS A 80 3.77 16.78 16.31
N MET A 81 2.65 16.20 15.87
CA MET A 81 2.61 15.02 14.99
C MET A 81 1.57 15.24 13.92
N ALA A 82 1.93 15.17 12.64
CA ALA A 82 0.98 15.15 11.54
C ALA A 82 0.85 13.74 11.00
N VAL A 83 -0.38 13.26 10.83
CA VAL A 83 -0.67 11.87 10.44
C VAL A 83 -1.48 11.85 9.16
N CYS A 84 -0.95 11.27 8.11
CA CYS A 84 -1.63 11.04 6.83
C CYS A 84 -1.83 9.55 6.58
N GLY A 85 -2.78 9.21 5.72
CA GLY A 85 -3.13 7.85 5.33
C GLY A 85 -4.55 7.79 4.77
N ASN A 86 -5.01 6.59 4.44
CA ASN A 86 -6.37 6.38 3.97
C ASN A 86 -7.40 6.47 5.11
N PRO A 87 -8.72 6.59 4.80
CA PRO A 87 -9.74 6.79 5.81
C PRO A 87 -9.83 5.69 6.87
N ILE A 88 -9.59 4.43 6.48
CA ILE A 88 -9.65 3.29 7.40
C ILE A 88 -8.48 3.35 8.39
N GLN A 89 -7.25 3.51 7.89
CA GLN A 89 -6.07 3.58 8.74
C GLN A 89 -6.11 4.78 9.68
N LEU A 90 -6.53 5.95 9.19
CA LEU A 90 -6.69 7.14 10.03
C LEU A 90 -7.80 7.00 11.07
N SER A 91 -8.89 6.28 10.75
CA SER A 91 -9.96 6.02 11.72
C SER A 91 -9.50 5.05 12.81
N LEU A 92 -8.78 3.98 12.44
CA LEU A 92 -8.18 3.06 13.40
C LEU A 92 -7.12 3.74 14.27
N PHE A 93 -6.27 4.58 13.69
CA PHE A 93 -5.29 5.37 14.44
C PHE A 93 -5.98 6.30 15.47
N GLN A 94 -7.15 6.85 15.15
CA GLN A 94 -7.91 7.76 16.02
C GLN A 94 -8.91 7.05 16.93
N ASN A 95 -8.99 5.73 16.90
CA ASN A 95 -10.03 4.93 17.56
C ASN A 95 -11.46 5.46 17.25
N SER A 96 -11.72 5.68 15.96
CA SER A 96 -13.00 6.20 15.47
C SER A 96 -13.78 5.10 14.78
N GLU A 97 -15.12 5.16 14.87
CA GLU A 97 -16.05 4.24 14.20
C GLU A 97 -15.67 3.99 12.73
N ILE A 98 -15.56 2.73 12.32
CA ILE A 98 -15.18 2.29 10.98
C ILE A 98 -16.25 1.48 10.26
N ARG A 99 -17.28 1.01 10.96
CA ARG A 99 -18.32 0.15 10.38
C ARG A 99 -19.13 0.87 9.30
N ASP A 100 -19.18 2.22 9.32
CA ASP A 100 -19.77 3.01 8.25
C ASP A 100 -19.02 2.87 6.92
N LEU A 101 -17.70 2.59 6.97
CA LEU A 101 -16.87 2.31 5.79
C LEU A 101 -17.12 0.90 5.23
N ALA A 102 -17.44 -0.07 6.09
CA ALA A 102 -17.77 -1.44 5.68
C ALA A 102 -19.21 -1.58 5.15
N TYR A 103 -20.15 -0.90 5.78
CA TYR A 103 -21.59 -1.02 5.50
C TYR A 103 -22.15 0.20 4.79
N VAL A 104 -21.94 0.29 3.48
CA VAL A 104 -22.31 1.46 2.65
C VAL A 104 -23.84 1.66 2.54
N GLY A 105 -24.66 0.64 2.78
CA GLY A 105 -26.12 0.70 2.62
C GLY A 105 -26.82 1.41 3.80
N ARG A 106 -27.50 2.55 3.55
CA ARG A 106 -28.24 3.31 4.59
C ARG A 106 -29.15 2.46 5.47
N ASN A 107 -29.87 1.49 4.88
CA ASN A 107 -30.76 0.61 5.64
C ASN A 107 -30.01 -0.36 6.55
N MET A 108 -28.84 -0.83 6.12
CA MET A 108 -27.99 -1.70 6.92
C MET A 108 -27.39 -0.92 8.08
N ARG A 109 -26.80 0.26 7.83
CA ARG A 109 -26.24 1.14 8.87
C ARG A 109 -27.27 1.47 9.93
N LYS A 110 -28.48 1.88 9.52
CA LYS A 110 -29.58 2.17 10.47
C LYS A 110 -29.97 0.95 11.32
N ARG A 111 -29.97 -0.26 10.73
CA ARG A 111 -30.27 -1.51 11.46
C ARG A 111 -29.19 -1.87 12.47
N LEU A 112 -27.94 -1.56 12.16
CA LEU A 112 -26.76 -1.83 13.01
C LEU A 112 -26.47 -0.70 14.00
N GLY A 113 -27.26 0.40 13.97
CA GLY A 113 -27.05 1.56 14.83
C GLY A 113 -25.75 2.32 14.52
N ILE A 114 -25.33 2.31 13.25
CA ILE A 114 -24.11 2.99 12.79
C ILE A 114 -24.49 4.39 12.30
N ASP A 115 -23.91 5.39 12.93
CA ASP A 115 -24.05 6.79 12.53
C ASP A 115 -23.06 7.15 11.39
N ASP A 116 -23.37 8.21 10.64
CA ASP A 116 -22.44 8.75 9.65
C ASP A 116 -21.31 9.50 10.39
N VAL A 117 -20.08 9.00 10.23
CA VAL A 117 -18.88 9.62 10.81
C VAL A 117 -18.35 10.71 9.90
N GLN A 118 -18.18 11.91 10.44
CA GLN A 118 -17.49 12.99 9.73
C GLN A 118 -15.99 12.86 9.98
N ARG A 119 -15.22 12.75 8.89
CA ARG A 119 -13.76 12.67 8.92
C ARG A 119 -13.14 14.01 8.57
N ASP A 120 -13.56 15.01 9.34
CA ASP A 120 -13.03 16.37 9.24
C ASP A 120 -11.59 16.46 9.72
N ALA A 121 -10.90 17.54 9.34
CA ALA A 121 -9.60 17.86 9.90
C ALA A 121 -9.68 18.02 11.42
N ARG A 122 -8.72 17.47 12.14
CA ARG A 122 -8.69 17.50 13.59
C ARG A 122 -7.32 17.86 14.13
N ILE A 123 -7.30 18.61 15.24
CA ILE A 123 -6.14 18.79 16.10
C ILE A 123 -6.56 18.39 17.51
N PHE A 124 -5.82 17.50 18.13
CA PHE A 124 -6.12 16.97 19.46
C PHE A 124 -4.85 16.54 20.19
N PRO A 125 -4.86 16.45 21.54
CA PRO A 125 -3.70 16.01 22.31
C PRO A 125 -3.29 14.57 21.98
N ALA A 126 -1.97 14.30 21.89
CA ALA A 126 -1.45 12.95 21.67
C ALA A 126 -1.87 11.96 22.79
N MET A 127 -2.09 12.47 23.99
CA MET A 127 -2.56 11.67 25.14
C MET A 127 -3.92 11.02 24.91
N ASP A 128 -4.77 11.58 24.03
CA ASP A 128 -6.08 11.01 23.68
C ASP A 128 -5.95 9.70 22.88
N VAL A 129 -4.78 9.46 22.27
CA VAL A 129 -4.50 8.29 21.43
C VAL A 129 -3.52 7.34 22.11
N PHE A 130 -2.45 7.87 22.69
CA PHE A 130 -1.39 7.06 23.31
C PHE A 130 -1.68 6.69 24.77
N HIS A 131 -2.74 7.21 25.37
CA HIS A 131 -3.19 6.89 26.75
C HIS A 131 -2.09 6.83 27.80
N GLY A 132 -1.01 7.65 27.64
CA GLY A 132 0.11 7.71 28.57
C GLY A 132 1.16 6.60 28.43
N THR A 133 1.11 5.79 27.38
CA THR A 133 2.16 4.79 27.08
C THR A 133 3.48 5.45 26.72
N LEU A 134 3.43 6.68 26.18
CA LEU A 134 4.58 7.53 25.88
C LEU A 134 4.40 8.91 26.52
N SER A 135 5.50 9.53 26.95
CA SER A 135 5.50 10.89 27.54
C SER A 135 5.33 11.97 26.46
N LEU A 136 4.13 12.03 25.86
CA LEU A 136 3.75 12.96 24.80
C LEU A 136 2.78 14.05 25.29
N GLU A 137 2.87 14.47 26.55
CA GLU A 137 1.93 15.41 27.22
C GLU A 137 1.83 16.76 26.50
N ASN A 138 2.90 17.17 25.79
CA ASN A 138 2.94 18.44 25.08
C ASN A 138 2.76 18.29 23.56
N CYS A 139 2.45 17.10 23.08
CA CYS A 139 2.33 16.82 21.64
C CYS A 139 0.87 16.97 21.17
N GLU A 140 0.67 17.73 20.11
CA GLU A 140 -0.59 17.82 19.38
C GLU A 140 -0.53 16.94 18.13
N ILE A 141 -1.57 16.15 17.91
CA ILE A 141 -1.76 15.37 16.67
C ILE A 141 -2.60 16.19 15.71
N ILE A 142 -2.14 16.28 14.48
CA ILE A 142 -2.80 16.97 13.36
C ILE A 142 -3.18 15.93 12.32
N VAL A 143 -4.47 15.78 12.06
CA VAL A 143 -5.01 14.88 11.03
C VAL A 143 -5.69 15.74 9.96
N PRO A 144 -5.27 15.65 8.68
CA PRO A 144 -5.92 16.33 7.57
C PRO A 144 -7.36 15.81 7.33
N PRO A 145 -8.22 16.57 6.64
CA PRO A 145 -9.57 16.13 6.33
C PRO A 145 -9.56 14.98 5.30
N ALA A 146 -10.56 14.12 5.34
CA ALA A 146 -10.94 13.31 4.19
C ALA A 146 -11.85 14.13 3.25
N ILE A 147 -11.84 13.79 1.96
CA ILE A 147 -12.72 14.44 0.97
C ILE A 147 -14.10 13.78 1.00
N GLU A 148 -14.12 12.45 1.06
CA GLU A 148 -15.31 11.60 1.14
C GLU A 148 -15.01 10.35 1.99
N HIS A 149 -15.99 9.50 2.20
CA HIS A 149 -15.83 8.28 3.02
C HIS A 149 -14.70 7.34 2.55
N GLU A 150 -14.41 7.32 1.25
CA GLU A 150 -13.39 6.44 0.65
C GLU A 150 -12.13 7.19 0.20
N ILE A 151 -12.11 8.53 0.29
CA ILE A 151 -11.00 9.37 -0.19
C ILE A 151 -10.37 10.08 0.99
N GLY A 152 -9.22 9.62 1.41
CA GLY A 152 -8.51 10.09 2.58
C GLY A 152 -7.51 11.20 2.34
N ALA A 153 -6.69 11.42 3.35
CA ALA A 153 -5.60 12.39 3.29
C ALA A 153 -4.49 11.98 2.30
N ASP A 154 -4.36 10.69 1.99
CA ASP A 154 -3.48 10.14 0.95
C ASP A 154 -3.85 10.66 -0.45
N ALA A 155 -5.13 10.57 -0.80
CA ALA A 155 -5.62 11.10 -2.07
C ALA A 155 -5.53 12.64 -2.13
N LEU A 156 -5.79 13.33 -1.02
CA LEU A 156 -5.58 14.77 -0.94
C LEU A 156 -4.09 15.12 -1.12
N ALA A 157 -3.20 14.34 -0.50
CA ALA A 157 -1.75 14.50 -0.62
C ALA A 157 -1.28 14.37 -2.08
N MET A 158 -1.73 13.35 -2.81
CA MET A 158 -1.33 13.17 -4.21
C MET A 158 -1.77 14.34 -5.11
N MET A 159 -2.90 14.97 -4.82
CA MET A 159 -3.39 16.11 -5.59
C MET A 159 -2.66 17.42 -5.25
N ILE A 160 -2.19 17.58 -4.01
CA ILE A 160 -1.54 18.81 -3.51
C ILE A 160 -0.04 18.79 -3.77
N GLU A 161 0.61 17.65 -3.46
CA GLU A 161 2.07 17.52 -3.57
C GLU A 161 2.55 17.43 -5.03
N THR A 162 1.64 17.12 -5.96
CA THR A 162 1.87 17.22 -7.39
C THR A 162 1.24 18.50 -7.94
N ASP A 163 1.66 18.96 -9.11
CA ASP A 163 1.04 20.13 -9.76
C ASP A 163 -0.31 19.80 -10.42
N PHE A 164 -0.99 18.73 -9.97
CA PHE A 164 -2.23 18.22 -10.56
C PHE A 164 -3.36 19.26 -10.55
N LEU A 165 -3.53 19.96 -9.43
CA LEU A 165 -4.59 20.97 -9.30
C LEU A 165 -4.37 22.20 -10.18
N GLU A 166 -3.12 22.50 -10.53
CA GLU A 166 -2.71 23.64 -11.34
C GLU A 166 -2.77 23.37 -12.85
N GLN A 167 -2.88 22.08 -13.26
CA GLN A 167 -2.93 21.73 -14.67
C GLN A 167 -4.19 22.25 -15.34
N GLU A 168 -4.05 22.87 -16.51
CA GLU A 168 -5.17 23.32 -17.35
C GLU A 168 -5.64 22.19 -18.28
N GLU A 169 -4.73 21.33 -18.72
CA GLU A 169 -4.98 20.21 -19.63
C GLU A 169 -5.51 18.97 -18.88
N PRO A 170 -6.21 18.05 -19.58
CA PRO A 170 -6.67 16.81 -18.95
C PRO A 170 -5.52 16.03 -18.34
N THR A 171 -5.63 15.80 -17.04
CA THR A 171 -4.55 15.22 -16.23
C THR A 171 -5.08 14.13 -15.32
N LEU A 172 -4.35 13.03 -15.24
CA LEU A 172 -4.61 11.90 -14.35
C LEU A 172 -3.49 11.80 -13.32
N VAL A 173 -3.84 11.56 -12.07
CA VAL A 173 -2.89 11.17 -11.02
C VAL A 173 -3.29 9.83 -10.45
N THR A 174 -2.31 8.98 -10.18
CA THR A 174 -2.51 7.68 -9.51
C THR A 174 -1.47 7.51 -8.42
N ASP A 175 -1.93 7.24 -7.21
CA ASP A 175 -1.10 6.74 -6.12
C ASP A 175 -1.04 5.21 -6.22
N TYR A 176 0.17 4.67 -6.39
CA TYR A 176 0.38 3.23 -6.61
C TYR A 176 0.62 2.53 -5.27
N GLY A 177 -0.45 2.12 -4.63
CA GLY A 177 -0.47 1.34 -3.39
C GLY A 177 -1.31 0.07 -3.51
N THR A 178 -1.52 -0.61 -2.39
CA THR A 178 -2.44 -1.77 -2.26
C THR A 178 -3.85 -1.40 -2.70
N ASN A 179 -4.31 -0.20 -2.33
CA ASN A 179 -5.37 0.53 -3.01
C ASN A 179 -4.70 1.56 -3.92
N ALA A 180 -5.13 1.61 -5.14
CA ALA A 180 -4.67 2.63 -6.07
C ALA A 180 -5.71 3.76 -6.11
N GLU A 181 -5.42 4.83 -5.38
CA GLU A 181 -6.21 6.05 -5.40
C GLU A 181 -5.90 6.83 -6.67
N MET A 182 -6.95 7.38 -7.29
CA MET A 182 -6.83 8.06 -8.58
C MET A 182 -7.70 9.28 -8.63
N ALA A 183 -7.25 10.28 -9.38
CA ALA A 183 -8.07 11.44 -9.72
C ALA A 183 -7.79 11.86 -11.17
N ILE A 184 -8.84 12.19 -11.92
CA ILE A 184 -8.75 12.82 -13.23
C ILE A 184 -9.34 14.22 -13.16
N LYS A 185 -8.61 15.18 -13.71
CA LYS A 185 -9.03 16.58 -13.84
C LYS A 185 -9.24 16.92 -15.30
N VAL A 186 -10.42 17.44 -15.61
CA VAL A 186 -10.78 17.96 -16.95
C VAL A 186 -11.43 19.33 -16.74
N GLY A 187 -10.71 20.39 -17.07
CA GLY A 187 -11.10 21.75 -16.72
C GLY A 187 -11.25 21.90 -15.20
N ASN A 188 -12.44 22.28 -14.75
CA ASN A 188 -12.75 22.44 -13.31
C ASN A 188 -13.36 21.19 -12.67
N ARG A 189 -13.57 20.11 -13.43
CA ARG A 189 -14.15 18.89 -12.91
C ARG A 189 -13.04 17.93 -12.49
N ILE A 190 -13.18 17.39 -11.29
CA ILE A 190 -12.31 16.33 -10.76
C ILE A 190 -13.20 15.12 -10.49
N ILE A 191 -12.81 13.96 -11.03
CA ILE A 191 -13.43 12.68 -10.73
C ILE A 191 -12.40 11.84 -10.02
N THR A 192 -12.76 11.31 -8.86
CA THR A 192 -11.89 10.44 -8.08
C THR A 192 -12.40 9.01 -8.11
N GLY A 193 -11.52 8.07 -7.85
CA GLY A 193 -11.84 6.66 -7.70
C GLY A 193 -10.71 5.90 -7.03
N SER A 194 -11.03 4.76 -6.46
CA SER A 194 -10.06 3.86 -5.86
C SER A 194 -10.23 2.46 -6.41
N ALA A 195 -9.13 1.82 -6.78
CA ALA A 195 -9.10 0.42 -7.21
C ALA A 195 -8.41 -0.43 -6.15
N ALA A 196 -9.07 -1.49 -5.69
CA ALA A 196 -8.44 -2.52 -4.89
C ALA A 196 -7.47 -3.32 -5.77
N ALA A 197 -6.25 -2.80 -5.95
CA ALA A 197 -5.22 -3.42 -6.78
C ALA A 197 -4.67 -4.68 -6.11
N GLY A 198 -4.57 -4.67 -4.81
CA GLY A 198 -3.98 -5.74 -4.03
C GLY A 198 -2.49 -5.51 -3.73
N PRO A 199 -1.93 -6.25 -2.79
CA PRO A 199 -0.61 -5.96 -2.21
C PRO A 199 0.57 -6.27 -3.15
N ALA A 200 0.34 -6.93 -4.30
CA ALA A 200 1.40 -7.29 -5.24
C ALA A 200 2.12 -6.08 -5.85
N ILE A 201 1.41 -4.93 -5.97
CA ILE A 201 1.99 -3.69 -6.48
C ILE A 201 3.02 -3.08 -5.51
N GLU A 202 2.96 -3.47 -4.25
CA GLU A 202 3.93 -3.10 -3.21
C GLU A 202 4.91 -4.24 -2.87
N GLY A 203 4.89 -5.33 -3.63
CA GLY A 203 5.78 -6.47 -3.45
C GLY A 203 5.30 -7.48 -2.41
N GLN A 204 4.06 -7.38 -1.93
CA GLN A 204 3.48 -8.37 -1.02
C GLN A 204 2.59 -9.38 -1.77
N GLY A 205 2.36 -10.54 -1.18
CA GLY A 205 1.56 -11.60 -1.82
C GLY A 205 2.24 -12.32 -2.98
N ILE A 206 3.53 -12.06 -3.22
CA ILE A 206 4.38 -12.76 -4.19
C ILE A 206 5.53 -13.49 -3.48
N GLY A 207 6.03 -14.57 -4.07
CA GLY A 207 6.93 -15.53 -3.39
C GLY A 207 8.19 -14.91 -2.79
N CYS A 208 8.91 -14.10 -3.56
CA CYS A 208 10.12 -13.40 -3.09
C CYS A 208 9.88 -11.87 -2.93
N GLY A 209 8.66 -11.47 -2.64
CA GLY A 209 8.30 -10.08 -2.53
C GLY A 209 8.70 -9.44 -1.20
N MET A 210 8.98 -8.13 -1.25
CA MET A 210 9.22 -7.31 -0.07
C MET A 210 8.86 -5.85 -0.35
N LEU A 211 8.60 -5.09 0.72
CA LEU A 211 8.47 -3.64 0.61
C LEU A 211 9.79 -2.99 0.20
N ALA A 212 9.72 -1.74 -0.27
CA ALA A 212 10.90 -0.95 -0.57
C ALA A 212 11.73 -0.73 0.69
N ALA A 213 12.82 -1.47 0.83
CA ALA A 213 13.77 -1.46 1.94
C ALA A 213 15.18 -1.76 1.41
N PRO A 214 16.24 -1.55 2.20
CA PRO A 214 17.61 -1.93 1.81
C PRO A 214 17.68 -3.41 1.37
N GLY A 215 18.35 -3.66 0.24
CA GLY A 215 18.45 -4.99 -0.37
C GLY A 215 17.30 -5.36 -1.33
N ALA A 216 16.27 -4.54 -1.46
CA ALA A 216 15.16 -4.83 -2.37
C ALA A 216 15.52 -4.56 -3.83
N ILE A 217 15.19 -5.49 -4.73
CA ILE A 217 15.29 -5.30 -6.19
C ILE A 217 14.15 -4.40 -6.64
N THR A 218 14.49 -3.24 -7.22
CA THR A 218 13.53 -2.25 -7.71
C THR A 218 13.42 -2.20 -9.21
N ASP A 219 14.42 -2.73 -9.93
CA ASP A 219 14.47 -2.67 -11.38
C ASP A 219 15.37 -3.77 -11.97
N VAL A 220 15.13 -4.14 -13.23
CA VAL A 220 15.98 -5.04 -14.01
C VAL A 220 16.18 -4.50 -15.41
N ASN A 221 17.39 -4.63 -15.95
CA ASN A 221 17.72 -4.16 -17.30
C ASN A 221 18.50 -5.21 -18.10
N LEU A 222 18.29 -5.24 -19.40
CA LEU A 222 19.05 -6.12 -20.30
C LEU A 222 20.47 -5.58 -20.50
N GLU A 223 21.48 -6.38 -20.17
CA GLU A 223 22.90 -6.05 -20.35
C GLU A 223 23.62 -7.27 -20.94
N ASN A 224 24.06 -7.18 -22.22
CA ASN A 224 24.77 -8.24 -22.92
C ASN A 224 24.08 -9.62 -22.93
N GLY A 225 22.74 -9.64 -23.00
CA GLY A 225 21.94 -10.87 -23.01
C GLY A 225 21.62 -11.44 -21.62
N PHE A 226 22.12 -10.84 -20.55
CA PHE A 226 21.83 -11.14 -19.15
C PHE A 226 20.99 -10.03 -18.52
N TRP A 227 20.52 -10.24 -17.31
CA TRP A 227 19.72 -9.27 -16.58
C TRP A 227 20.53 -8.63 -15.46
N ARG A 228 20.68 -7.31 -15.53
CA ARG A 228 21.24 -6.48 -14.46
C ARG A 228 20.14 -6.10 -13.49
N VAL A 229 20.22 -6.54 -12.23
CA VAL A 229 19.32 -6.08 -11.18
C VAL A 229 19.79 -4.73 -10.63
N SER A 230 18.84 -3.92 -10.18
CA SER A 230 19.09 -2.70 -9.40
C SER A 230 18.51 -2.90 -8.01
N VAL A 231 19.25 -2.54 -6.98
CA VAL A 231 18.89 -2.76 -5.58
C VAL A 231 18.92 -1.46 -4.79
N LEU A 232 18.17 -1.40 -3.68
CA LEU A 232 18.24 -0.28 -2.74
C LEU A 232 19.41 -0.46 -1.78
N ASP A 233 20.20 0.59 -1.59
CA ASP A 233 21.20 0.65 -0.54
C ASP A 233 20.61 1.09 0.81
N GLU A 234 21.44 1.15 1.86
CA GLU A 234 21.06 1.56 3.20
C GLU A 234 20.48 3.00 3.29
N SER A 235 20.67 3.80 2.26
CA SER A 235 20.10 5.16 2.15
C SER A 235 18.87 5.23 1.23
N MET A 236 18.29 4.07 0.87
CA MET A 236 17.16 3.94 -0.07
C MET A 236 17.48 4.48 -1.47
N LYS A 237 18.75 4.53 -1.85
CA LYS A 237 19.17 4.90 -3.18
C LYS A 237 19.30 3.67 -4.04
N THR A 238 18.75 3.70 -5.26
CA THR A 238 18.94 2.65 -6.25
C THR A 238 20.40 2.60 -6.71
N VAL A 239 21.02 1.45 -6.55
CA VAL A 239 22.40 1.17 -6.99
C VAL A 239 22.44 -0.07 -7.88
N LYS A 240 23.55 -0.22 -8.63
CA LYS A 240 23.79 -1.34 -9.53
C LYS A 240 24.02 -2.61 -8.71
N GLY A 241 23.17 -3.63 -8.90
CA GLY A 241 23.30 -4.95 -8.32
C GLY A 241 24.04 -5.94 -9.25
N HIS A 242 23.90 -7.24 -9.00
CA HIS A 242 24.54 -8.29 -9.79
C HIS A 242 23.96 -8.45 -11.20
N LEU A 243 24.71 -9.11 -12.08
CA LEU A 243 24.29 -9.53 -13.41
C LEU A 243 23.95 -11.02 -13.38
N VAL A 244 22.78 -11.41 -13.83
CA VAL A 244 22.28 -12.78 -13.73
C VAL A 244 21.72 -13.29 -15.05
N ASP A 245 21.87 -14.59 -15.31
CA ASP A 245 21.12 -15.30 -16.35
C ASP A 245 19.71 -15.60 -15.84
N PRO A 246 18.64 -15.01 -16.41
CA PRO A 246 17.27 -15.17 -15.91
C PRO A 246 16.68 -16.56 -16.12
N ILE A 247 17.37 -17.46 -16.82
CA ILE A 247 16.94 -18.85 -17.07
C ILE A 247 17.54 -19.80 -16.06
N SER A 248 18.83 -19.66 -15.76
CA SER A 248 19.57 -20.57 -14.89
C SER A 248 19.80 -20.04 -13.47
N GLY A 249 19.61 -18.76 -13.22
CA GLY A 249 19.93 -18.10 -11.95
C GLY A 249 21.44 -17.90 -11.72
N MET A 250 22.29 -18.21 -12.71
CA MET A 250 23.73 -18.05 -12.59
C MET A 250 24.13 -16.57 -12.52
N ILE A 251 24.80 -16.19 -11.45
CA ILE A 251 25.37 -14.84 -11.30
C ILE A 251 26.62 -14.74 -12.15
N VAL A 252 26.58 -13.90 -13.18
CA VAL A 252 27.69 -13.65 -14.13
C VAL A 252 28.68 -12.63 -13.58
N GLU A 253 28.15 -11.61 -12.90
CA GLU A 253 28.92 -10.58 -12.22
C GLU A 253 28.28 -10.28 -10.87
N GLY A 254 29.02 -10.39 -9.79
CA GLY A 254 28.54 -10.12 -8.43
C GLY A 254 28.37 -8.63 -8.14
N SER A 255 27.78 -8.33 -6.99
CA SER A 255 27.65 -6.97 -6.44
C SER A 255 27.94 -6.97 -4.94
N ASP A 256 28.23 -5.77 -4.39
CA ASP A 256 28.51 -5.61 -2.96
C ASP A 256 27.24 -5.81 -2.09
N ILE A 257 26.06 -5.54 -2.66
CA ILE A 257 24.77 -5.74 -2.01
C ILE A 257 24.15 -7.04 -2.52
N VAL A 258 23.86 -7.95 -1.59
CA VAL A 258 23.11 -9.18 -1.89
C VAL A 258 21.62 -8.85 -1.81
N PRO A 259 20.86 -9.05 -2.90
CA PRO A 259 19.42 -8.82 -2.87
C PRO A 259 18.72 -9.74 -1.86
N ALA A 260 17.71 -9.17 -1.18
CA ALA A 260 16.89 -9.86 -0.19
C ALA A 260 15.49 -10.24 -0.72
N GLY A 261 14.98 -9.51 -1.74
CA GLY A 261 13.67 -9.75 -2.32
C GLY A 261 13.36 -8.78 -3.45
N ILE A 262 12.10 -8.73 -3.89
CA ILE A 262 11.63 -7.98 -5.05
C ILE A 262 10.53 -7.02 -4.59
N THR A 263 10.67 -5.73 -4.91
CA THR A 263 9.56 -4.76 -4.73
C THR A 263 8.49 -4.96 -5.80
N GLY A 264 7.30 -4.40 -5.59
CA GLY A 264 6.28 -4.35 -6.64
C GLY A 264 6.78 -3.67 -7.91
N THR A 265 7.59 -2.61 -7.80
CA THR A 265 8.21 -1.92 -8.94
C THR A 265 9.24 -2.79 -9.65
N GLY A 266 10.02 -3.55 -8.88
CA GLY A 266 10.92 -4.58 -9.41
C GLY A 266 10.16 -5.64 -10.20
N LEU A 267 9.01 -6.07 -9.68
CA LEU A 267 8.14 -7.03 -10.37
C LEU A 267 7.58 -6.45 -11.69
N ILE A 268 7.11 -5.22 -11.69
CA ILE A 268 6.68 -4.50 -12.93
C ILE A 268 7.81 -4.49 -13.96
N SER A 269 9.03 -4.19 -13.54
CA SER A 269 10.20 -4.18 -14.40
C SER A 269 10.53 -5.56 -14.96
N ILE A 270 10.49 -6.60 -14.11
CA ILE A 270 10.69 -7.99 -14.50
C ILE A 270 9.66 -8.43 -15.53
N LEU A 271 8.37 -8.15 -15.30
CA LEU A 271 7.29 -8.49 -16.22
C LEU A 271 7.46 -7.80 -17.59
N SER A 272 7.79 -6.51 -17.58
CA SER A 272 8.04 -5.75 -18.81
C SER A 272 9.19 -6.35 -19.62
N LEU A 273 10.32 -6.62 -18.97
CA LEU A 273 11.49 -7.19 -19.63
C LEU A 273 11.27 -8.65 -20.07
N ALA A 274 10.53 -9.43 -19.28
CA ALA A 274 10.19 -10.82 -19.59
C ALA A 274 9.27 -10.92 -20.83
N ILE A 275 8.32 -10.00 -21.00
CA ILE A 275 7.49 -9.90 -22.20
C ILE A 275 8.38 -9.50 -23.41
N GLU A 276 9.22 -8.50 -23.24
CA GLU A 276 10.13 -8.02 -24.30
C GLU A 276 11.09 -9.09 -24.78
N THR A 277 11.67 -9.86 -23.86
CA THR A 277 12.64 -10.94 -24.16
C THR A 277 11.98 -12.28 -24.52
N GLY A 278 10.65 -12.37 -24.48
CA GLY A 278 9.89 -13.58 -24.80
C GLY A 278 10.02 -14.71 -23.76
N LEU A 279 10.41 -14.38 -22.52
CA LEU A 279 10.33 -15.32 -21.39
C LEU A 279 8.89 -15.51 -20.92
N ILE A 280 8.06 -14.46 -21.00
CA ILE A 280 6.60 -14.53 -20.93
C ILE A 280 6.07 -14.61 -22.35
N THR A 281 5.41 -15.71 -22.68
CA THR A 281 4.83 -15.90 -24.04
C THR A 281 3.47 -15.28 -24.16
N THR A 282 2.61 -15.53 -23.17
CA THR A 282 1.29 -14.92 -22.99
C THR A 282 1.01 -14.97 -21.48
N PRO A 283 0.81 -13.85 -20.78
CA PRO A 283 0.62 -13.90 -19.33
C PRO A 283 -0.48 -14.89 -18.92
N PRO A 284 -0.31 -15.69 -17.84
CA PRO A 284 0.87 -15.71 -16.98
C PRO A 284 1.98 -16.69 -17.41
N LYS A 285 1.92 -17.29 -18.61
CA LYS A 285 2.75 -18.42 -19.05
C LYS A 285 4.21 -18.05 -19.26
N LEU A 286 5.09 -18.74 -18.51
CA LEU A 286 6.53 -18.67 -18.60
C LEU A 286 7.09 -19.80 -19.48
N LYS A 287 8.00 -19.44 -20.39
CA LYS A 287 8.65 -20.39 -21.30
C LYS A 287 9.46 -21.46 -20.58
N TYR A 288 10.03 -21.13 -19.42
CA TYR A 288 10.90 -22.01 -18.63
C TYR A 288 10.36 -22.26 -17.20
N GLY A 289 9.07 -21.95 -16.95
CA GLY A 289 8.39 -22.21 -15.68
C GLY A 289 8.66 -21.17 -14.58
N ARG A 290 9.81 -20.51 -14.60
CA ARG A 290 10.18 -19.43 -13.69
C ARG A 290 11.23 -18.50 -14.30
N ILE A 291 11.41 -17.35 -13.69
CA ILE A 291 12.47 -16.38 -13.96
C ILE A 291 13.38 -16.36 -12.73
N GLU A 292 14.65 -16.60 -12.92
CA GLU A 292 15.65 -16.67 -11.86
C GLU A 292 16.41 -15.34 -11.76
N LEU A 293 16.49 -14.78 -10.55
CA LEU A 293 17.23 -13.53 -10.30
C LEU A 293 18.51 -13.74 -9.48
N GLY A 294 18.89 -15.01 -9.23
CA GLY A 294 20.03 -15.37 -8.39
C GLY A 294 19.71 -15.33 -6.89
N ASN A 295 20.59 -15.91 -6.07
CA ASN A 295 20.46 -15.97 -4.60
C ASN A 295 19.12 -16.57 -4.09
N GLY A 296 18.48 -17.44 -4.87
CA GLY A 296 17.20 -18.05 -4.52
C GLY A 296 16.00 -17.14 -4.74
N ILE A 297 16.18 -15.98 -5.38
CA ILE A 297 15.10 -15.08 -5.75
C ILE A 297 14.56 -15.47 -7.12
N GLU A 298 13.27 -15.78 -7.21
CA GLU A 298 12.60 -16.19 -8.44
C GLU A 298 11.23 -15.53 -8.60
N VAL A 299 10.72 -15.51 -9.83
CA VAL A 299 9.35 -15.12 -10.18
C VAL A 299 8.67 -16.27 -10.91
N THR A 300 7.49 -16.66 -10.44
CA THR A 300 6.69 -17.79 -10.94
C THR A 300 5.44 -17.33 -11.70
N GLU A 301 4.75 -18.26 -12.37
CA GLU A 301 3.45 -17.98 -13.02
C GLU A 301 2.38 -17.52 -12.00
N LYS A 302 2.46 -17.98 -10.74
CA LYS A 302 1.59 -17.51 -9.65
C LYS A 302 1.83 -16.03 -9.36
N ASP A 303 3.09 -15.61 -9.26
CA ASP A 303 3.46 -14.22 -9.00
C ASP A 303 3.01 -13.30 -10.14
N ILE A 304 3.14 -13.78 -11.41
CA ILE A 304 2.64 -13.06 -12.59
C ILE A 304 1.11 -12.91 -12.53
N THR A 305 0.40 -13.95 -12.08
CA THR A 305 -1.06 -13.89 -11.92
C THR A 305 -1.47 -12.87 -10.88
N GLU A 306 -0.83 -12.83 -9.72
CA GLU A 306 -1.14 -11.86 -8.66
C GLU A 306 -0.79 -10.42 -9.10
N ALA A 307 0.39 -10.22 -9.70
CA ALA A 307 0.74 -8.93 -10.29
C ALA A 307 -0.23 -8.49 -11.39
N GLY A 308 -0.64 -9.43 -12.22
CA GLY A 308 -1.58 -9.19 -13.33
C GLY A 308 -2.96 -8.74 -12.88
N LYS A 309 -3.46 -9.28 -11.76
CA LYS A 309 -4.71 -8.81 -11.13
C LYS A 309 -4.58 -7.34 -10.71
N ALA A 310 -3.46 -6.99 -10.07
CA ALA A 310 -3.20 -5.64 -9.60
C ALA A 310 -3.05 -4.64 -10.76
N ILE A 311 -2.20 -4.98 -11.74
CA ILE A 311 -1.99 -4.15 -12.94
C ILE A 311 -3.31 -3.95 -13.70
N GLY A 312 -4.07 -5.03 -13.87
CA GLY A 312 -5.35 -5.00 -14.55
C GLY A 312 -6.41 -4.15 -13.83
N ALA A 313 -6.44 -4.19 -12.49
CA ALA A 313 -7.34 -3.36 -11.69
C ALA A 313 -7.01 -1.87 -11.84
N ILE A 314 -5.73 -1.52 -11.73
CA ILE A 314 -5.24 -0.13 -11.90
C ILE A 314 -5.59 0.37 -13.30
N ARG A 315 -5.22 -0.39 -14.35
CA ARG A 315 -5.50 -0.01 -15.74
C ARG A 315 -6.98 0.15 -16.01
N ALA A 316 -7.80 -0.81 -15.58
CA ALA A 316 -9.25 -0.75 -15.74
C ALA A 316 -9.85 0.49 -15.06
N ALA A 317 -9.36 0.86 -13.87
CA ALA A 317 -9.82 2.04 -13.15
C ALA A 317 -9.40 3.34 -13.84
N GLN A 318 -8.15 3.46 -14.27
CA GLN A 318 -7.66 4.61 -15.04
C GLN A 318 -8.49 4.83 -16.31
N MET A 319 -8.69 3.77 -17.08
CA MET A 319 -9.52 3.82 -18.30
C MET A 319 -10.99 4.15 -17.99
N THR A 320 -11.50 3.68 -16.86
CA THR A 320 -12.87 4.00 -16.42
C THR A 320 -12.99 5.49 -16.11
N LEU A 321 -12.05 6.07 -15.34
CA LEU A 321 -12.07 7.50 -15.02
C LEU A 321 -12.00 8.37 -16.29
N ILE A 322 -11.16 8.00 -17.27
CA ILE A 322 -11.06 8.72 -18.55
C ILE A 322 -12.41 8.65 -19.29
N ASN A 323 -13.04 7.48 -19.37
CA ASN A 323 -14.35 7.33 -20.02
C ASN A 323 -15.44 8.16 -19.31
N GLU A 324 -15.49 8.14 -17.97
CA GLU A 324 -16.49 8.86 -17.18
C GLU A 324 -16.25 10.39 -17.17
N SER A 325 -15.03 10.83 -17.45
CA SER A 325 -14.73 12.25 -17.63
C SER A 325 -15.25 12.81 -18.96
N GLY A 326 -15.54 11.92 -19.93
CA GLY A 326 -16.09 12.28 -21.23
C GLY A 326 -15.07 12.72 -22.28
N ILE A 327 -13.78 12.59 -22.01
CA ILE A 327 -12.71 12.83 -23.00
C ILE A 327 -12.36 11.54 -23.76
N ALA A 328 -11.74 11.67 -24.91
CA ALA A 328 -11.12 10.53 -25.58
C ALA A 328 -9.78 10.17 -24.89
N TYR A 329 -9.32 8.93 -25.03
CA TYR A 329 -8.06 8.50 -24.43
C TYR A 329 -6.86 9.35 -24.89
N GLU A 330 -6.86 9.76 -26.17
CA GLU A 330 -5.84 10.58 -26.81
C GLU A 330 -5.77 12.00 -26.26
N ASP A 331 -6.84 12.48 -25.62
CA ASP A 331 -6.91 13.83 -25.06
C ASP A 331 -6.23 13.92 -23.67
N LEU A 332 -5.87 12.78 -23.07
CA LEU A 332 -5.17 12.76 -21.79
C LEU A 332 -3.71 13.20 -22.01
N GLU A 333 -3.37 14.38 -21.49
CA GLU A 333 -2.05 14.99 -21.70
C GLU A 333 -1.01 14.49 -20.70
N THR A 334 -1.33 14.58 -19.41
CA THR A 334 -0.36 14.32 -18.34
C THR A 334 -0.84 13.21 -17.40
N MET A 335 0.10 12.37 -17.00
CA MET A 335 -0.07 11.34 -15.96
C MET A 335 0.95 11.55 -14.85
N TYR A 336 0.49 11.70 -13.61
CA TYR A 336 1.32 11.68 -12.41
C TYR A 336 1.30 10.29 -11.77
N MET A 337 2.48 9.77 -11.47
CA MET A 337 2.69 8.52 -10.75
C MET A 337 3.21 8.84 -9.36
N SER A 338 2.39 8.65 -8.32
CA SER A 338 2.74 8.90 -6.93
C SER A 338 2.75 7.63 -6.09
N GLY A 339 3.05 7.76 -4.80
CA GLY A 339 3.23 6.68 -3.86
C GLY A 339 4.63 6.08 -3.86
N ALA A 340 4.89 5.21 -2.89
CA ALA A 340 6.18 4.54 -2.76
C ALA A 340 6.56 3.77 -4.03
N SER A 341 5.60 3.02 -4.56
CA SER A 341 5.77 2.28 -5.81
C SER A 341 5.97 3.20 -7.01
N GLY A 342 5.28 4.36 -7.06
CA GLY A 342 5.43 5.34 -8.13
C GLY A 342 6.84 5.89 -8.29
N THR A 343 7.61 5.97 -7.20
CA THR A 343 8.99 6.50 -7.20
C THR A 343 10.00 5.61 -7.92
N TYR A 344 9.92 4.32 -7.70
CA TYR A 344 10.95 3.37 -8.15
C TYR A 344 10.60 2.67 -9.46
N VAL A 345 9.34 2.69 -9.88
CA VAL A 345 8.96 2.08 -11.16
C VAL A 345 9.58 2.84 -12.34
N ASP A 346 10.08 2.10 -13.32
CA ASP A 346 10.48 2.70 -14.59
C ASP A 346 9.22 3.06 -15.40
N PRO A 347 8.96 4.33 -15.71
CA PRO A 347 7.74 4.75 -16.41
C PRO A 347 7.63 4.16 -17.82
N VAL A 348 8.73 3.89 -18.50
CA VAL A 348 8.73 3.21 -19.81
C VAL A 348 8.20 1.79 -19.65
N LYS A 349 8.66 1.07 -18.62
CA LYS A 349 8.24 -0.30 -18.32
C LYS A 349 6.79 -0.36 -17.84
N ALA A 350 6.40 0.58 -16.98
CA ALA A 350 5.01 0.71 -16.51
C ALA A 350 4.04 0.94 -17.67
N ARG A 351 4.41 1.81 -18.63
CA ARG A 351 3.64 2.05 -19.85
C ARG A 351 3.55 0.80 -20.73
N LYS A 352 4.66 0.07 -20.92
CA LYS A 352 4.69 -1.16 -21.74
C LYS A 352 3.75 -2.26 -21.24
N ILE A 353 3.56 -2.38 -19.94
CA ILE A 353 2.64 -3.38 -19.35
C ILE A 353 1.26 -2.81 -19.04
N GLY A 354 1.04 -1.51 -19.25
CA GLY A 354 -0.25 -0.86 -19.09
C GLY A 354 -0.63 -0.49 -17.67
N SER A 355 0.28 -0.57 -16.69
CA SER A 355 0.06 -0.02 -15.35
C SER A 355 0.06 1.51 -15.33
N CYS A 356 0.61 2.14 -16.38
CA CYS A 356 0.50 3.55 -16.68
C CYS A 356 -0.02 3.70 -18.13
N PRO A 357 -0.94 4.64 -18.43
CA PRO A 357 -1.44 4.86 -19.78
C PRO A 357 -0.29 5.19 -20.76
N ASP A 358 -0.14 4.37 -21.80
CA ASP A 358 0.93 4.50 -22.80
C ASP A 358 0.63 5.52 -23.90
N PHE A 359 -0.55 6.08 -23.89
CA PHE A 359 -1.03 7.11 -24.81
C PHE A 359 -0.94 8.53 -24.25
N THR A 360 -0.46 8.75 -23.01
CA THR A 360 -0.22 10.09 -22.47
C THR A 360 1.04 10.72 -23.05
N LYS A 361 1.02 12.03 -23.26
CA LYS A 361 2.17 12.78 -23.82
C LYS A 361 3.25 13.03 -22.77
N LYS A 362 2.85 13.21 -21.52
CA LYS A 362 3.74 13.46 -20.39
C LYS A 362 3.46 12.49 -19.25
N THR A 363 4.51 11.93 -18.65
CA THR A 363 4.44 11.14 -17.42
C THR A 363 5.42 11.71 -16.40
N VAL A 364 4.92 12.03 -15.21
CA VAL A 364 5.70 12.61 -14.10
C VAL A 364 5.74 11.60 -12.96
N GLN A 365 6.94 11.18 -12.57
CA GLN A 365 7.14 10.39 -11.36
C GLN A 365 7.25 11.29 -10.14
N PHE A 366 6.49 10.96 -9.12
CA PHE A 366 6.50 11.61 -7.81
C PHE A 366 6.78 10.58 -6.70
N GLY A 367 7.14 11.04 -5.48
CA GLY A 367 7.43 10.18 -4.33
C GLY A 367 6.20 9.85 -3.48
N ASN A 368 6.43 9.45 -2.24
CA ASN A 368 5.39 9.28 -1.23
C ASN A 368 4.79 10.63 -0.86
N THR A 369 3.61 10.90 -1.38
CA THR A 369 2.91 12.16 -1.18
C THR A 369 2.33 12.27 0.22
N SER A 370 1.86 11.17 0.84
CA SER A 370 1.30 11.16 2.20
C SER A 370 2.32 11.59 3.24
N LEU A 371 3.53 11.01 3.20
CA LEU A 371 4.62 11.41 4.10
C LEU A 371 5.06 12.86 3.83
N SER A 372 5.09 13.28 2.55
CA SER A 372 5.43 14.65 2.16
C SER A 372 4.42 15.66 2.71
N LEU A 373 3.12 15.40 2.56
CA LEU A 373 2.07 16.26 3.11
C LEU A 373 2.17 16.35 4.65
N ALA A 374 2.33 15.21 5.33
CA ALA A 374 2.51 15.19 6.78
C ALA A 374 3.71 16.05 7.20
N ARG A 375 4.85 15.94 6.50
CA ARG A 375 6.03 16.76 6.73
C ARG A 375 5.75 18.25 6.47
N ASP A 376 5.09 18.59 5.39
CA ASP A 376 4.83 19.97 5.01
C ASP A 376 3.81 20.65 5.93
N ILE A 377 2.91 19.87 6.57
CA ILE A 377 2.08 20.34 7.69
C ILE A 377 2.95 20.65 8.92
N ILE A 378 3.86 19.75 9.31
CA ILE A 378 4.78 19.98 10.45
C ILE A 378 5.65 21.21 10.23
N LEU A 379 6.13 21.40 9.00
CA LEU A 379 6.97 22.55 8.61
C LEU A 379 6.16 23.84 8.36
N GLU A 380 4.86 23.80 8.54
CA GLU A 380 3.92 24.93 8.31
C GLU A 380 3.97 25.49 6.88
N LYS A 381 4.41 24.69 5.91
CA LYS A 381 4.35 25.03 4.48
C LYS A 381 2.94 24.86 3.96
N VAL A 382 2.20 23.86 4.44
CA VAL A 382 0.79 23.63 4.16
C VAL A 382 0.01 23.84 5.45
N LYS A 383 -0.97 24.73 5.42
CA LYS A 383 -1.84 25.02 6.57
C LYS A 383 -3.07 24.13 6.56
N LEU A 384 -3.50 23.67 7.72
CA LEU A 384 -4.68 22.83 7.86
C LEU A 384 -5.96 23.51 7.32
N ASP A 385 -6.12 24.83 7.56
CA ASP A 385 -7.25 25.60 7.03
C ASP A 385 -7.30 25.57 5.48
N THR A 386 -6.13 25.65 4.83
CA THR A 386 -6.03 25.53 3.37
C THR A 386 -6.48 24.16 2.88
N LEU A 387 -6.13 23.09 3.63
CA LEU A 387 -6.58 21.73 3.31
C LEU A 387 -8.09 21.56 3.49
N ILE A 388 -8.66 22.17 4.55
CA ILE A 388 -10.11 22.18 4.80
C ILE A 388 -10.84 22.92 3.68
N GLU A 389 -10.38 24.12 3.32
CA GLU A 389 -10.96 24.89 2.23
C GLU A 389 -10.87 24.14 0.90
N LEU A 390 -9.71 23.55 0.61
CA LEU A 390 -9.47 22.77 -0.60
C LEU A 390 -10.38 21.54 -0.66
N ALA A 391 -10.45 20.75 0.39
CA ALA A 391 -11.32 19.58 0.47
C ALA A 391 -12.80 19.97 0.27
N GLY A 392 -13.23 21.13 0.81
CA GLY A 392 -14.57 21.68 0.61
C GLY A 392 -14.83 22.23 -0.80
N HIS A 393 -13.80 22.69 -1.50
CA HIS A 393 -13.89 23.23 -2.86
C HIS A 393 -13.65 22.20 -3.96
N ILE A 394 -12.90 21.12 -3.67
CA ILE A 394 -12.73 20.00 -4.59
C ILE A 394 -14.10 19.34 -4.73
N LYS A 395 -14.87 19.78 -5.71
CA LYS A 395 -16.08 19.08 -6.16
C LYS A 395 -15.63 17.84 -6.90
N ALA A 396 -15.16 16.85 -6.15
CA ALA A 396 -14.81 15.57 -6.67
C ALA A 396 -16.08 14.74 -6.84
N ASP A 397 -16.38 14.37 -8.07
CA ASP A 397 -17.33 13.29 -8.31
C ASP A 397 -16.61 11.98 -7.96
N HIS A 398 -16.97 11.32 -6.87
CA HIS A 398 -16.38 10.03 -6.53
C HIS A 398 -17.08 8.91 -7.29
N LEU A 399 -16.28 8.10 -7.98
CA LEU A 399 -16.74 6.93 -8.74
C LEU A 399 -16.40 5.63 -7.98
N MET A 400 -17.43 4.97 -7.46
CA MET A 400 -17.28 3.64 -6.86
C MET A 400 -17.00 2.60 -7.95
N MET A 401 -15.76 2.14 -8.09
CA MET A 401 -15.35 1.17 -9.12
C MET A 401 -16.17 -0.12 -9.05
N ALA A 402 -16.47 -0.61 -7.84
CA ALA A 402 -17.24 -1.84 -7.64
C ALA A 402 -18.65 -1.80 -8.25
N THR A 403 -19.25 -0.60 -8.39
CA THR A 403 -20.59 -0.42 -8.98
C THR A 403 -20.54 -0.04 -10.45
N SER A 404 -19.41 0.40 -10.98
CA SER A 404 -19.24 0.83 -12.37
C SER A 404 -19.28 -0.35 -13.33
N GLU A 405 -20.25 -0.32 -14.27
CA GLU A 405 -20.34 -1.32 -15.35
C GLU A 405 -19.18 -1.18 -16.35
N THR A 406 -18.66 0.03 -16.53
CA THR A 406 -17.47 0.29 -17.36
C THR A 406 -16.25 -0.40 -16.75
N PHE A 407 -16.02 -0.20 -15.44
CA PHE A 407 -14.93 -0.86 -14.73
C PHE A 407 -15.01 -2.39 -14.81
N LYS A 408 -16.17 -2.97 -14.50
CA LYS A 408 -16.36 -4.43 -14.54
C LYS A 408 -15.99 -5.04 -15.88
N LYS A 409 -16.41 -4.40 -17.00
CA LYS A 409 -16.09 -4.85 -18.35
C LYS A 409 -14.61 -4.73 -18.67
N LEU A 410 -13.99 -3.60 -18.34
CA LEU A 410 -12.56 -3.39 -18.54
C LEU A 410 -11.74 -4.37 -17.70
N TYR A 411 -12.06 -4.50 -16.42
CA TYR A 411 -11.34 -5.41 -15.53
C TYR A 411 -11.48 -6.88 -15.95
N ALA A 412 -12.65 -7.30 -16.45
CA ALA A 412 -12.81 -8.64 -17.02
C ALA A 412 -11.89 -8.88 -18.22
N CYS A 413 -11.69 -7.88 -19.10
CA CYS A 413 -10.72 -7.97 -20.19
C CYS A 413 -9.28 -8.08 -19.68
N GLU A 414 -8.91 -7.29 -18.69
CA GLU A 414 -7.59 -7.34 -18.07
C GLU A 414 -7.30 -8.69 -17.41
N LEU A 415 -8.26 -9.22 -16.63
CA LEU A 415 -8.12 -10.56 -16.04
C LEU A 415 -7.94 -11.63 -17.12
N GLY A 416 -8.74 -11.58 -18.20
CA GLY A 416 -8.58 -12.50 -19.33
C GLY A 416 -7.16 -12.45 -19.93
N TYR A 417 -6.57 -11.25 -20.07
CA TYR A 417 -5.22 -11.08 -20.58
C TYR A 417 -4.16 -11.59 -19.59
N TRP A 418 -4.21 -11.14 -18.33
CA TRP A 418 -3.15 -11.39 -17.35
C TRP A 418 -3.21 -12.77 -16.71
N THR A 419 -4.41 -13.35 -16.52
CA THR A 419 -4.57 -14.57 -15.73
C THR A 419 -4.98 -15.80 -16.57
N GLU A 420 -5.61 -15.58 -17.74
CA GLU A 420 -6.18 -16.66 -18.56
C GLU A 420 -5.43 -16.86 -19.90
N GLY A 421 -4.41 -16.07 -20.17
CA GLY A 421 -3.64 -16.21 -21.40
C GLY A 421 -4.35 -15.69 -22.65
N MET A 422 -5.20 -14.69 -22.50
CA MET A 422 -5.90 -14.06 -23.63
C MET A 422 -4.91 -13.30 -24.52
N SER A 423 -5.01 -13.49 -25.86
CA SER A 423 -4.18 -12.70 -26.77
C SER A 423 -4.67 -11.25 -26.89
N LYS A 424 -3.77 -10.34 -27.28
CA LYS A 424 -4.10 -8.92 -27.50
C LYS A 424 -5.19 -8.73 -28.55
N GLU A 425 -5.25 -9.57 -29.59
CA GLU A 425 -6.29 -9.52 -30.62
C GLU A 425 -7.68 -9.84 -30.04
N ILE A 426 -7.76 -10.82 -29.14
CA ILE A 426 -9.03 -11.17 -28.47
C ILE A 426 -9.40 -10.04 -27.50
N TYR A 427 -8.45 -9.49 -26.79
CA TYR A 427 -8.65 -8.35 -25.88
C TYR A 427 -9.31 -7.16 -26.63
N HIS A 428 -8.73 -6.71 -27.74
CA HIS A 428 -9.30 -5.62 -28.55
C HIS A 428 -10.69 -5.95 -29.09
N LYS A 429 -10.90 -7.21 -29.51
CA LYS A 429 -12.22 -7.66 -29.95
C LYS A 429 -13.28 -7.59 -28.84
N LEU A 430 -12.91 -7.95 -27.61
CA LEU A 430 -13.81 -7.87 -26.45
C LEU A 430 -14.14 -6.41 -26.08
N LEU A 431 -13.18 -5.50 -26.12
CA LEU A 431 -13.45 -4.07 -25.92
C LEU A 431 -14.54 -3.59 -26.90
N LYS A 432 -14.37 -3.88 -28.18
CA LYS A 432 -15.34 -3.51 -29.22
C LYS A 432 -16.72 -4.15 -29.01
N MET A 433 -16.76 -5.43 -28.66
CA MET A 433 -18.04 -6.13 -28.35
C MET A 433 -18.73 -5.54 -27.12
N SER A 434 -17.97 -5.05 -26.14
CA SER A 434 -18.45 -4.40 -24.92
C SER A 434 -18.85 -2.93 -25.15
N LYS A 435 -18.70 -2.43 -26.37
CA LYS A 435 -18.93 -1.01 -26.74
C LYS A 435 -18.03 -0.04 -25.96
N LEU A 436 -16.84 -0.47 -25.62
CA LEU A 436 -15.81 0.37 -25.02
C LEU A 436 -14.96 1.00 -26.13
N PRO A 437 -14.38 2.19 -25.89
CA PRO A 437 -13.46 2.82 -26.85
C PRO A 437 -12.27 1.90 -27.17
N GLU A 438 -11.79 2.00 -28.40
CA GLU A 438 -10.54 1.32 -28.79
C GLU A 438 -9.35 2.03 -28.12
N LEU A 439 -8.32 1.25 -27.78
CA LEU A 439 -7.10 1.82 -27.23
C LEU A 439 -6.34 2.57 -28.35
N PRO A 440 -5.91 3.80 -28.11
CA PRO A 440 -5.06 4.51 -29.08
C PRO A 440 -3.69 3.84 -29.22
N ALA A 441 -2.94 4.25 -30.24
CA ALA A 441 -1.55 3.85 -30.36
C ALA A 441 -0.73 4.49 -29.21
N PRO A 442 0.29 3.79 -28.69
CA PRO A 442 1.21 4.37 -27.73
C PRO A 442 1.91 5.62 -28.30
N VAL A 443 2.14 6.61 -27.44
CA VAL A 443 2.98 7.76 -27.79
C VAL A 443 4.44 7.31 -27.86
N GLU A 444 5.09 7.49 -29.01
CA GLU A 444 6.45 6.98 -29.26
C GLU A 444 7.52 7.69 -28.41
N ASP A 445 7.44 9.03 -28.31
CA ASP A 445 8.40 9.85 -27.57
C ASP A 445 7.71 10.67 -26.48
N PRO A 446 7.25 10.03 -25.38
CA PRO A 446 6.63 10.75 -24.28
C PRO A 446 7.65 11.55 -23.48
N VAL A 447 7.22 12.69 -22.94
CA VAL A 447 8.03 13.43 -21.97
C VAL A 447 7.98 12.66 -20.63
N LEU A 448 9.13 12.21 -20.16
CA LEU A 448 9.26 11.51 -18.88
C LEU A 448 10.02 12.40 -17.90
N GLU A 449 9.34 12.84 -16.85
CA GLU A 449 9.93 13.65 -15.80
C GLU A 449 10.01 12.83 -14.50
N LYS A 450 11.12 12.98 -13.80
CA LYS A 450 11.30 12.44 -12.46
C LYS A 450 11.51 13.60 -11.49
N SER A 451 10.46 13.96 -10.75
CA SER A 451 10.51 15.07 -9.81
C SER A 451 11.32 14.71 -8.56
N VAL A 452 11.36 13.43 -8.18
CA VAL A 452 12.09 12.94 -7.02
C VAL A 452 12.96 11.74 -7.37
N ARG A 453 14.06 11.55 -6.64
CA ARG A 453 15.01 10.44 -6.86
C ARG A 453 14.82 9.30 -5.86
N LYS A 454 14.10 9.52 -4.78
CA LYS A 454 13.83 8.58 -3.69
C LYS A 454 12.38 8.68 -3.27
N ASP A 455 11.82 7.59 -2.79
CA ASP A 455 10.50 7.56 -2.15
C ASP A 455 10.47 8.51 -0.93
N ILE A 456 11.45 8.35 -0.04
CA ILE A 456 11.67 9.26 1.08
C ILE A 456 12.70 10.31 0.63
N ILE A 457 12.24 11.51 0.29
CA ILE A 457 13.03 12.56 -0.36
C ILE A 457 14.22 12.97 0.53
N GLU A 458 13.95 13.18 1.81
CA GLU A 458 14.93 13.55 2.82
C GLU A 458 14.86 12.54 3.96
N ALA A 459 15.84 11.65 4.06
CA ALA A 459 15.85 10.61 5.09
C ALA A 459 16.53 11.04 6.40
N GLY A 460 17.06 12.26 6.46
CA GLY A 460 17.86 12.76 7.58
C GLY A 460 19.34 12.41 7.49
N THR A 461 20.06 12.61 8.57
CA THR A 461 21.52 12.47 8.65
C THR A 461 22.00 11.05 8.95
N GLY A 462 21.09 10.12 9.24
CA GLY A 462 21.36 8.73 9.62
C GLY A 462 20.91 7.71 8.59
N ARG A 463 21.01 6.43 8.97
CA ARG A 463 20.36 5.33 8.27
C ARG A 463 18.85 5.43 8.47
N ILE A 464 18.08 4.97 7.47
CA ILE A 464 16.68 4.70 7.69
C ILE A 464 16.59 3.53 8.66
N GLU A 465 15.87 3.73 9.75
CA GLU A 465 15.61 2.68 10.72
C GLU A 465 14.45 1.81 10.24
N VAL A 466 14.73 0.55 10.06
CA VAL A 466 13.72 -0.44 9.67
C VAL A 466 13.29 -1.19 10.92
N ILE A 467 12.03 -1.04 11.32
CA ILE A 467 11.45 -1.74 12.46
C ILE A 467 10.81 -3.03 11.94
N GLU A 468 11.42 -4.15 12.23
CA GLU A 468 10.97 -5.47 11.76
C GLU A 468 9.88 -6.08 12.66
N ASP A 469 10.01 -5.91 13.98
CA ASP A 469 9.11 -6.51 14.98
C ASP A 469 8.14 -5.48 15.56
N ILE A 470 7.09 -5.20 14.80
CA ILE A 470 6.00 -4.30 15.20
C ILE A 470 4.71 -5.04 15.51
N GLY A 471 4.67 -6.34 15.25
CA GLY A 471 3.49 -7.16 15.49
C GLY A 471 3.29 -7.47 16.97
N VAL A 472 2.13 -7.99 17.27
CA VAL A 472 1.76 -8.53 18.57
C VAL A 472 1.39 -10.00 18.42
N THR A 473 1.44 -10.73 19.53
CA THR A 473 0.86 -12.07 19.62
C THR A 473 -0.55 -11.92 20.15
N LEU A 474 -1.51 -12.44 19.41
CA LEU A 474 -2.89 -12.56 19.82
C LEU A 474 -3.11 -13.97 20.37
N GLU A 475 -3.93 -14.12 21.41
CA GLU A 475 -4.19 -15.39 22.06
C GLU A 475 -5.69 -15.70 22.13
N GLU A 476 -5.99 -16.97 22.03
CA GLU A 476 -7.33 -17.51 22.17
C GLU A 476 -7.27 -18.79 23.02
N ILE A 477 -8.17 -18.92 24.00
CA ILE A 477 -8.30 -20.17 24.77
C ILE A 477 -8.93 -21.23 23.88
N ALA A 478 -8.16 -22.25 23.50
CA ALA A 478 -8.61 -23.32 22.62
C ALA A 478 -9.42 -24.38 23.40
N VAL A 479 -10.66 -24.06 23.77
CA VAL A 479 -11.54 -24.92 24.57
C VAL A 479 -11.84 -26.22 23.85
N GLY A 480 -11.50 -27.35 24.47
CA GLY A 480 -11.70 -28.68 23.89
C GLY A 480 -10.67 -29.11 22.87
N CYS A 481 -9.59 -28.36 22.71
CA CYS A 481 -8.48 -28.71 21.82
C CYS A 481 -7.87 -30.07 22.19
N ILE A 482 -7.62 -30.93 21.21
CA ILE A 482 -7.03 -32.26 21.36
C ILE A 482 -5.55 -32.33 20.96
N VAL A 483 -4.90 -31.18 20.78
CA VAL A 483 -3.46 -31.03 20.42
C VAL A 483 -3.08 -31.84 19.16
N CYS A 484 -3.95 -31.83 18.16
CA CYS A 484 -3.71 -32.55 16.90
C CYS A 484 -2.82 -31.79 15.91
N HIS A 485 -2.50 -30.51 16.17
CA HIS A 485 -1.67 -29.61 15.37
C HIS A 485 -2.10 -29.46 13.90
N ARG A 486 -3.38 -29.71 13.57
CA ARG A 486 -3.87 -29.50 12.19
C ARG A 486 -3.93 -28.03 11.83
N CYS A 487 -4.32 -27.16 12.75
CA CYS A 487 -4.35 -25.70 12.56
C CYS A 487 -2.98 -25.15 12.16
N GLU A 488 -1.90 -25.61 12.83
CA GLU A 488 -0.52 -25.22 12.51
C GLU A 488 -0.08 -25.72 11.11
N LYS A 489 -0.42 -26.98 10.78
CA LYS A 489 -0.06 -27.58 9.49
C LYS A 489 -0.78 -26.97 8.30
N GLU A 490 -2.02 -26.52 8.48
CA GLU A 490 -2.84 -25.91 7.45
C GLU A 490 -2.59 -24.40 7.33
N CYS A 491 -1.85 -23.80 8.26
CA CYS A 491 -1.47 -22.40 8.18
C CYS A 491 -0.32 -22.22 7.18
N PRO A 492 -0.55 -21.54 6.03
CA PRO A 492 0.48 -21.42 5.00
C PRO A 492 1.64 -20.54 5.42
N GLU A 493 1.41 -19.65 6.41
CA GLU A 493 2.38 -18.65 6.87
C GLU A 493 3.00 -19.03 8.24
N GLU A 494 2.67 -20.21 8.78
CA GLU A 494 3.13 -20.63 10.11
C GLU A 494 2.85 -19.57 11.20
N ALA A 495 1.66 -18.94 11.12
CA ALA A 495 1.27 -17.82 11.96
C ALA A 495 0.61 -18.26 13.27
N ILE A 496 0.20 -19.52 13.42
CA ILE A 496 -0.48 -20.04 14.60
C ILE A 496 0.35 -21.12 15.27
N SER A 497 0.36 -21.13 16.61
CA SER A 497 0.90 -22.19 17.44
C SER A 497 -0.03 -22.54 18.61
N ILE A 498 -0.03 -23.80 19.04
CA ILE A 498 -0.79 -24.26 20.20
C ILE A 498 0.18 -24.46 21.37
N LYS A 499 -0.04 -23.73 22.45
CA LYS A 499 0.70 -23.85 23.71
C LYS A 499 -0.16 -24.38 24.84
N GLN A 500 0.47 -24.86 25.89
CA GLN A 500 -0.19 -25.24 27.12
C GLN A 500 0.42 -24.45 28.28
N GLU A 501 -0.38 -23.62 28.94
CA GLU A 501 -0.01 -22.85 30.11
C GLU A 501 -0.98 -23.15 31.26
N ASP A 502 -0.48 -23.48 32.43
CA ASP A 502 -1.22 -23.82 33.62
C ASP A 502 -2.38 -24.81 33.42
N GLY A 503 -2.20 -25.72 32.44
CA GLY A 503 -3.21 -26.73 32.11
C GLY A 503 -4.28 -26.27 31.12
N VAL A 504 -4.22 -25.02 30.65
CA VAL A 504 -5.07 -24.45 29.62
C VAL A 504 -4.36 -24.53 28.27
N LEU A 505 -5.09 -24.88 27.21
CA LEU A 505 -4.57 -24.84 25.83
C LEU A 505 -4.90 -23.49 25.21
N ILE A 506 -3.87 -22.84 24.71
CA ILE A 506 -3.93 -21.50 24.11
C ILE A 506 -3.45 -21.59 22.67
N ALA A 507 -4.20 -20.99 21.75
CA ALA A 507 -3.77 -20.74 20.40
C ALA A 507 -3.17 -19.33 20.32
N GLU A 508 -1.91 -19.24 19.90
CA GLU A 508 -1.23 -17.97 19.67
C GLU A 508 -1.18 -17.67 18.17
N TYR A 509 -1.45 -16.42 17.82
CA TYR A 509 -1.41 -15.91 16.45
C TYR A 509 -0.40 -14.78 16.33
N ASN A 510 0.58 -14.92 15.48
CA ASN A 510 1.52 -13.85 15.15
C ASN A 510 0.89 -12.92 14.11
N THR A 511 0.60 -11.67 14.44
CA THR A 511 -0.08 -10.72 13.55
C THR A 511 0.72 -10.40 12.30
N MET A 512 2.05 -10.42 12.37
CA MET A 512 2.95 -10.15 11.23
C MET A 512 2.94 -11.26 10.17
N LYS A 513 2.48 -12.46 10.54
CA LYS A 513 2.41 -13.62 9.64
C LYS A 513 0.97 -13.96 9.25
N CYS A 514 0.00 -13.68 10.12
CA CYS A 514 -1.39 -14.06 9.93
C CYS A 514 -2.02 -13.30 8.75
N LEU A 515 -2.70 -14.04 7.87
CA LEU A 515 -3.43 -13.46 6.72
C LEU A 515 -4.82 -12.90 7.12
N GLY A 516 -5.13 -12.84 8.41
CA GLY A 516 -6.34 -12.23 8.92
C GLY A 516 -7.62 -13.07 8.75
N THR A 517 -8.74 -12.41 8.98
CA THR A 517 -10.09 -12.98 8.99
C THR A 517 -10.53 -13.57 7.65
N ALA A 518 -9.98 -13.09 6.53
CA ALA A 518 -10.26 -13.63 5.19
C ALA A 518 -9.72 -15.06 4.98
N CYS A 519 -8.68 -15.46 5.73
CA CYS A 519 -8.06 -16.79 5.59
C CYS A 519 -8.78 -17.87 6.40
N LYS A 520 -8.86 -17.74 7.70
CA LYS A 520 -9.49 -18.69 8.68
C LYS A 520 -9.23 -20.19 8.42
N ARG A 521 -8.11 -20.56 7.77
CA ARG A 521 -7.76 -21.97 7.48
C ARG A 521 -7.56 -22.77 8.76
N CYS A 522 -6.92 -22.18 9.78
CA CYS A 522 -6.72 -22.79 11.09
C CYS A 522 -8.05 -23.16 11.76
N VAL A 523 -9.04 -22.26 11.72
CA VAL A 523 -10.39 -22.49 12.26
C VAL A 523 -11.08 -23.62 11.49
N SER A 524 -11.05 -23.55 10.14
CA SER A 524 -11.68 -24.55 9.26
C SER A 524 -11.05 -25.94 9.38
N ALA A 525 -9.75 -26.03 9.69
CA ALA A 525 -9.02 -27.28 9.83
C ALA A 525 -9.21 -27.94 11.21
N CYS A 526 -9.75 -27.22 12.19
CA CYS A 526 -9.93 -27.72 13.55
C CYS A 526 -11.05 -28.77 13.61
N PRO A 527 -10.76 -30.06 13.86
CA PRO A 527 -11.75 -31.13 13.81
C PRO A 527 -12.74 -31.11 14.99
N VAL A 528 -12.41 -30.37 16.03
CA VAL A 528 -13.21 -30.24 17.26
C VAL A 528 -13.77 -28.82 17.47
N HIS A 529 -13.57 -27.95 16.48
CA HIS A 529 -14.01 -26.55 16.51
C HIS A 529 -13.59 -25.82 17.79
N ALA A 530 -12.33 -26.02 18.21
CA ALA A 530 -11.78 -25.42 19.42
C ALA A 530 -11.23 -24.01 19.20
N LEU A 531 -11.29 -23.49 17.97
CA LEU A 531 -10.82 -22.16 17.59
C LEU A 531 -12.00 -21.34 17.08
N ASP A 532 -12.13 -20.14 17.62
CA ASP A 532 -13.06 -19.12 17.15
C ASP A 532 -12.30 -17.80 17.05
N TYR A 533 -11.96 -17.43 15.82
CA TYR A 533 -11.15 -16.24 15.54
C TYR A 533 -11.77 -14.94 16.07
N GLU A 534 -13.05 -14.94 16.47
CA GLU A 534 -13.74 -13.78 17.03
C GLU A 534 -13.56 -13.66 18.57
N GLU A 535 -12.96 -14.67 19.24
CA GLU A 535 -12.68 -14.67 20.68
C GLU A 535 -11.20 -14.36 21.04
N ILE A 536 -10.42 -13.91 20.06
CA ILE A 536 -9.00 -13.56 20.23
C ILE A 536 -8.85 -12.33 21.14
N LYS A 537 -7.82 -12.36 21.99
CA LYS A 537 -7.44 -11.26 22.87
C LYS A 537 -5.96 -10.93 22.74
N ILE A 538 -5.62 -9.68 23.00
CA ILE A 538 -4.22 -9.28 23.14
C ILE A 538 -3.76 -9.66 24.53
N MET A 539 -2.64 -10.39 24.62
CA MET A 539 -2.00 -10.77 25.89
C MET A 539 -0.67 -10.04 26.13
N ASP A 540 -0.36 -9.01 25.37
CA ASP A 540 0.82 -8.18 25.67
C ASP A 540 0.56 -7.36 26.94
N GLU A 541 1.32 -7.66 28.02
CA GLU A 541 1.16 -6.99 29.34
C GLU A 541 1.28 -5.46 29.26
N ARG A 542 1.98 -4.95 28.24
CA ARG A 542 2.11 -3.50 28.00
C ARG A 542 0.82 -2.87 27.51
N LEU A 543 0.04 -3.59 26.69
CA LEU A 543 -1.25 -3.14 26.17
C LEU A 543 -2.37 -3.33 27.21
N LEU A 544 -2.28 -4.38 28.03
CA LEU A 544 -3.24 -4.63 29.13
C LEU A 544 -3.15 -3.59 30.26
N SER A 545 -2.00 -2.94 30.45
CA SER A 545 -1.84 -1.89 31.47
C SER A 545 -2.58 -0.59 31.13
N GLY A 546 -2.89 -0.34 29.85
CA GLY A 546 -3.71 0.79 29.39
C GLY A 546 -5.22 0.61 29.56
N LEU A 547 -5.70 -0.65 29.62
CA LEU A 547 -7.13 -0.99 29.76
C LEU A 547 -7.65 -0.96 31.21
N SER A 548 -6.79 -0.76 32.20
CA SER A 548 -7.11 -0.76 33.63
C SER A 548 -7.10 0.61 34.31
N ALA A 549 -7.06 1.71 33.53
CA ALA A 549 -7.14 3.08 34.03
C ALA A 549 -8.44 3.78 33.53
#